data_9aa16c79293f835484ea586db82fcb00
#
_entry.id   9aa16c79293f835484ea586db82fcb00
#
_cell.length_a   1.000
_cell.length_b   1.000
_cell.length_c   1.000
_cell.angle_alpha   90.00
_cell.angle_beta   90.00
_cell.angle_gamma   90.00
#
_symmetry.space_group_name_H-M   'P 1'
#
loop_
_entity.id
_entity.type
_entity.pdbx_description
1 polymer ?
#
loop_
_entity_poly.entity_id
_entity_poly.type
_entity_poly.pdbx_seq_one_letter_code
_entity_poly.pdbx_strand_id
1 'polypeptide(L)'
;MPDLITAILSAASWAEARGIPLPDDLCYDLACLKATIPPRDKKEPGRLEKEKLEQRIYRAVSRYFKRQQEKLLAKLEQQYPGRKATVAPPSILDDLFDDEEFDAEILAELILASKEGVALFGQSVTIGMDWTLTNSRAVDWARQYTYDLVKEIDATTREVLQGAISTFAETPGMTLREVVNILPYDDSRALRIAITETTRAFAQANLLAGQDLKKEWPDVRVIKTWFTNNDELVCDICLPLNGMEVEIDDRFVNPDTGDEFDCPPGHVNCRCWMDSTTDILANA
;
A
#
# COMPACT_ATOMS: atom_id res chain seq x y z
N MET A 1 10.17 -30.77 -1.14
CA MET A 1 8.91 -30.36 -1.79
C MET A 1 9.17 -29.03 -2.45
N PRO A 2 8.76 -28.80 -3.68
CA PRO A 2 8.84 -27.46 -4.23
C PRO A 2 8.03 -26.54 -3.33
N ASP A 3 8.60 -25.38 -3.03
CA ASP A 3 7.98 -24.27 -2.33
C ASP A 3 6.62 -23.97 -3.00
N LEU A 4 5.60 -23.64 -2.22
CA LEU A 4 4.27 -23.28 -2.72
C LEU A 4 4.37 -22.18 -3.81
N ILE A 5 5.28 -21.25 -3.62
CA ILE A 5 5.61 -20.19 -4.58
C ILE A 5 6.06 -20.80 -5.92
N THR A 6 6.96 -21.78 -5.90
CA THR A 6 7.43 -22.46 -7.10
C THR A 6 6.29 -23.22 -7.79
N ALA A 7 5.36 -23.80 -7.02
CA ALA A 7 4.19 -24.46 -7.56
C ALA A 7 3.21 -23.48 -8.22
N ILE A 8 2.95 -22.33 -7.60
CA ILE A 8 2.08 -21.28 -8.14
C ILE A 8 2.70 -20.67 -9.40
N LEU A 9 4.01 -20.34 -9.38
CA LEU A 9 4.72 -19.82 -10.56
C LEU A 9 4.72 -20.83 -11.71
N SER A 10 4.85 -22.11 -11.41
CA SER A 10 4.78 -23.19 -12.41
C SER A 10 3.38 -23.34 -13.00
N ALA A 11 2.34 -23.23 -12.15
CA ALA A 11 0.95 -23.30 -12.58
C ALA A 11 0.57 -22.09 -13.45
N ALA A 12 1.03 -20.89 -13.10
CA ALA A 12 0.80 -19.69 -13.88
C ALA A 12 1.50 -19.75 -15.23
N SER A 13 2.78 -20.11 -15.27
CA SER A 13 3.53 -20.30 -16.52
C SER A 13 2.88 -21.39 -17.41
N TRP A 14 2.29 -22.43 -16.81
CA TRP A 14 1.54 -23.44 -17.53
C TRP A 14 0.23 -22.91 -18.13
N ALA A 15 -0.47 -22.02 -17.41
CA ALA A 15 -1.69 -21.37 -17.88
C ALA A 15 -1.40 -20.37 -19.01
N GLU A 16 -0.37 -19.52 -18.85
CA GLU A 16 0.11 -18.57 -19.87
C GLU A 16 0.47 -19.30 -21.17
N ALA A 17 1.22 -20.40 -21.08
CA ALA A 17 1.63 -21.20 -22.25
C ALA A 17 0.43 -21.82 -23.01
N ARG A 18 -0.78 -21.81 -22.43
CA ARG A 18 -2.02 -22.36 -23.02
C ARG A 18 -3.06 -21.30 -23.32
N GLY A 19 -2.72 -20.00 -23.13
CA GLY A 19 -3.65 -18.90 -23.37
C GLY A 19 -4.85 -18.93 -22.42
N ILE A 20 -4.71 -19.52 -21.22
CA ILE A 20 -5.74 -19.52 -20.18
C ILE A 20 -5.60 -18.20 -19.44
N PRO A 21 -6.62 -17.30 -19.47
CA PRO A 21 -6.55 -16.06 -18.74
C PRO A 21 -6.47 -16.35 -17.24
N LEU A 22 -5.47 -15.76 -16.59
CA LEU A 22 -5.38 -15.77 -15.14
C LEU A 22 -6.30 -14.67 -14.58
N PRO A 23 -6.94 -14.87 -13.42
CA PRO A 23 -7.63 -13.79 -12.72
C PRO A 23 -6.69 -12.61 -12.47
N ASP A 24 -7.19 -11.39 -12.60
CA ASP A 24 -6.37 -10.16 -12.53
C ASP A 24 -5.64 -10.02 -11.21
N ASP A 25 -6.27 -10.40 -10.10
CA ASP A 25 -5.69 -10.49 -8.76
C ASP A 25 -4.50 -11.47 -8.72
N LEU A 26 -4.60 -12.59 -9.42
CA LEU A 26 -3.54 -13.59 -9.47
C LEU A 26 -2.35 -13.12 -10.33
N CYS A 27 -2.59 -12.39 -11.42
CA CYS A 27 -1.53 -11.77 -12.21
C CYS A 27 -0.72 -10.75 -11.40
N TYR A 28 -1.41 -9.95 -10.58
CA TYR A 28 -0.78 -9.03 -9.65
C TYR A 28 0.04 -9.73 -8.58
N ASP A 29 -0.49 -10.81 -7.99
CA ASP A 29 0.20 -11.58 -6.97
C ASP A 29 1.44 -12.30 -7.51
N LEU A 30 1.41 -12.76 -8.76
CA LEU A 30 2.57 -13.40 -9.41
C LEU A 30 3.72 -12.42 -9.66
N ALA A 31 3.42 -11.16 -9.99
CA ALA A 31 4.45 -10.13 -10.12
C ALA A 31 5.10 -9.83 -8.77
N CYS A 32 4.32 -9.85 -7.68
CA CYS A 32 4.81 -9.68 -6.31
C CYS A 32 5.61 -10.87 -5.80
N LEU A 33 5.25 -12.11 -6.17
CA LEU A 33 5.93 -13.35 -5.76
C LEU A 33 7.37 -13.45 -6.27
N LYS A 34 7.76 -12.68 -7.28
CA LYS A 34 9.16 -12.59 -7.74
C LYS A 34 10.05 -11.72 -6.85
N ALA A 35 9.56 -11.27 -5.69
CA ALA A 35 10.28 -10.55 -4.63
C ALA A 35 11.06 -9.30 -5.07
N THR A 36 10.74 -8.76 -6.23
CA THR A 36 11.30 -7.50 -6.71
C THR A 36 10.19 -6.46 -6.78
N ILE A 37 10.38 -5.35 -6.09
CA ILE A 37 9.51 -4.18 -6.27
C ILE A 37 9.59 -3.80 -7.75
N PRO A 38 8.47 -3.81 -8.49
CA PRO A 38 8.48 -3.43 -9.89
C PRO A 38 8.94 -1.97 -10.00
N PRO A 39 9.82 -1.65 -10.97
CA PRO A 39 10.33 -0.29 -11.10
C PRO A 39 9.18 0.69 -11.40
N ARG A 40 9.27 1.88 -10.85
CA ARG A 40 8.36 2.99 -11.17
C ARG A 40 8.71 3.60 -12.53
N ASP A 41 7.73 4.29 -13.15
CA ASP A 41 7.95 4.97 -14.43
C ASP A 41 9.14 5.95 -14.30
N LYS A 42 10.00 5.95 -15.33
CA LYS A 42 11.16 6.83 -15.37
C LYS A 42 10.81 8.31 -15.40
N LYS A 43 9.59 8.64 -15.82
CA LYS A 43 9.07 10.01 -15.88
C LYS A 43 8.44 10.46 -14.56
N GLU A 44 8.20 9.53 -13.64
CA GLU A 44 7.58 9.85 -12.35
C GLU A 44 8.48 10.78 -11.52
N PRO A 45 7.99 11.95 -11.10
CA PRO A 45 8.73 12.84 -10.21
C PRO A 45 9.06 12.14 -8.88
N GLY A 46 10.31 12.29 -8.40
CA GLY A 46 10.76 11.69 -7.15
C GLY A 46 10.82 10.15 -7.17
N ARG A 47 10.92 9.54 -8.35
CA ARG A 47 10.93 8.08 -8.50
C ARG A 47 11.92 7.38 -7.58
N LEU A 48 13.16 7.85 -7.51
CA LEU A 48 14.21 7.22 -6.70
C LEU A 48 13.93 7.32 -5.21
N GLU A 49 13.38 8.45 -4.77
CA GLU A 49 12.98 8.68 -3.38
C GLU A 49 11.82 7.76 -3.00
N LYS A 50 10.83 7.62 -3.87
CA LYS A 50 9.70 6.70 -3.70
C LYS A 50 10.16 5.24 -3.64
N GLU A 51 11.03 4.80 -4.54
CA GLU A 51 11.60 3.44 -4.54
C GLU A 51 12.38 3.15 -3.24
N LYS A 52 13.12 4.12 -2.69
CA LYS A 52 13.80 3.98 -1.40
C LYS A 52 12.81 3.88 -0.24
N LEU A 53 11.74 4.67 -0.26
CA LEU A 53 10.70 4.64 0.77
C LEU A 53 9.92 3.34 0.75
N GLU A 54 9.56 2.84 -0.42
CA GLU A 54 8.95 1.52 -0.57
C GLU A 54 9.81 0.42 0.06
N GLN A 55 11.12 0.45 -0.18
CA GLN A 55 12.05 -0.51 0.42
C GLN A 55 12.07 -0.42 1.96
N ARG A 56 11.99 0.78 2.53
CA ARG A 56 11.98 0.97 3.98
C ARG A 56 10.67 0.52 4.60
N ILE A 57 9.52 0.92 4.03
CA ILE A 57 8.20 0.47 4.48
C ILE A 57 8.08 -1.05 4.35
N TYR A 58 8.50 -1.63 3.23
CA TYR A 58 8.53 -3.08 3.06
C TYR A 58 9.30 -3.79 4.17
N ARG A 59 10.50 -3.29 4.52
CA ARG A 59 11.31 -3.87 5.60
C ARG A 59 10.65 -3.71 6.98
N ALA A 60 10.00 -2.57 7.24
CA ALA A 60 9.28 -2.36 8.50
C ALA A 60 8.11 -3.34 8.64
N VAL A 61 7.29 -3.47 7.59
CA VAL A 61 6.16 -4.42 7.56
C VAL A 61 6.64 -5.87 7.66
N SER A 62 7.70 -6.24 6.93
CA SER A 62 8.25 -7.61 6.99
C SER A 62 8.80 -7.94 8.39
N ARG A 63 9.46 -6.99 9.07
CA ARG A 63 9.88 -7.18 10.47
C ARG A 63 8.68 -7.35 11.41
N TYR A 64 7.66 -6.53 11.25
CA TYR A 64 6.42 -6.63 12.01
C TYR A 64 5.76 -7.99 11.82
N PHE A 65 5.56 -8.43 10.60
CA PHE A 65 4.98 -9.74 10.29
C PHE A 65 5.78 -10.90 10.91
N LYS A 66 7.10 -10.82 10.87
CA LYS A 66 7.97 -11.80 11.50
C LYS A 66 7.80 -11.85 13.01
N ARG A 67 7.77 -10.69 13.69
CA ARG A 67 7.50 -10.60 15.14
C ARG A 67 6.14 -11.17 15.50
N GLN A 68 5.10 -10.85 14.71
CA GLN A 68 3.76 -11.37 14.89
C GLN A 68 3.72 -12.90 14.75
N GLN A 69 4.36 -13.45 13.75
CA GLN A 69 4.47 -14.88 13.52
C GLN A 69 5.15 -15.59 14.67
N GLU A 70 6.28 -15.07 15.14
CA GLU A 70 7.04 -15.62 16.28
C GLU A 70 6.21 -15.59 17.57
N LYS A 71 5.53 -14.47 17.87
CA LYS A 71 4.63 -14.35 19.03
C LYS A 71 3.48 -15.36 18.97
N LEU A 72 2.85 -15.51 17.79
CA LEU A 72 1.74 -16.46 17.59
C LEU A 72 2.20 -17.91 17.80
N LEU A 73 3.31 -18.30 17.18
CA LEU A 73 3.84 -19.66 17.31
C LEU A 73 4.17 -20.00 18.76
N ALA A 74 4.82 -19.10 19.50
CA ALA A 74 5.11 -19.30 20.90
C ALA A 74 3.83 -19.49 21.74
N LYS A 75 2.79 -18.70 21.48
CA LYS A 75 1.48 -18.87 22.15
C LYS A 75 0.81 -20.19 21.80
N LEU A 76 0.85 -20.61 20.53
CA LEU A 76 0.30 -21.89 20.09
C LEU A 76 1.05 -23.08 20.70
N GLU A 77 2.37 -23.06 20.75
CA GLU A 77 3.18 -24.10 21.40
C GLU A 77 2.90 -24.21 22.89
N GLN A 78 2.72 -23.07 23.58
CA GLN A 78 2.39 -23.03 25.00
C GLN A 78 1.00 -23.59 25.29
N GLN A 79 0.01 -23.26 24.46
CA GLN A 79 -1.38 -23.69 24.69
C GLN A 79 -1.67 -25.10 24.21
N TYR A 80 -0.90 -25.61 23.24
CA TYR A 80 -1.10 -26.92 22.62
C TYR A 80 0.14 -27.81 22.70
N PRO A 81 0.72 -28.03 23.89
CA PRO A 81 1.90 -28.87 24.03
C PRO A 81 1.57 -30.31 23.61
N GLY A 82 2.19 -30.78 22.52
CA GLY A 82 1.98 -32.13 22.03
C GLY A 82 0.61 -32.43 21.43
N ARG A 83 -0.15 -31.40 21.06
CA ARG A 83 -1.31 -31.53 20.19
C ARG A 83 -2.55 -32.27 20.73
N LYS A 84 -3.24 -31.69 21.70
CA LYS A 84 -4.58 -32.14 22.13
C LYS A 84 -5.50 -30.95 22.41
N ALA A 85 -5.68 -30.06 21.42
CA ALA A 85 -6.64 -28.98 21.61
C ALA A 85 -7.89 -29.19 20.77
N THR A 86 -9.03 -28.94 21.37
CA THR A 86 -10.35 -29.05 20.76
C THR A 86 -10.92 -27.70 20.31
N VAL A 87 -10.45 -26.58 20.85
CA VAL A 87 -10.86 -25.22 20.47
C VAL A 87 -9.77 -24.23 20.90
N ALA A 88 -9.34 -23.33 20.00
CA ALA A 88 -8.45 -22.22 20.37
C ALA A 88 -9.24 -21.12 21.09
N PRO A 89 -8.82 -20.66 22.28
CA PRO A 89 -9.49 -19.56 22.94
C PRO A 89 -9.26 -18.25 22.15
N PRO A 90 -10.26 -17.35 22.07
CA PRO A 90 -10.10 -16.03 21.45
C PRO A 90 -8.92 -15.23 21.99
N SER A 91 -8.58 -15.44 23.28
CA SER A 91 -7.46 -14.78 23.96
C SER A 91 -6.08 -15.07 23.39
N ILE A 92 -5.93 -16.06 22.47
CA ILE A 92 -4.63 -16.31 21.83
C ILE A 92 -4.18 -15.15 20.96
N LEU A 93 -5.12 -14.34 20.46
CA LEU A 93 -4.88 -13.16 19.65
C LEU A 93 -4.70 -11.87 20.47
N ASP A 94 -4.97 -11.94 21.80
CA ASP A 94 -4.76 -10.80 22.65
C ASP A 94 -3.26 -10.49 22.75
N ASP A 95 -2.89 -9.23 22.86
CA ASP A 95 -1.51 -8.71 22.90
C ASP A 95 -0.64 -9.06 21.66
N LEU A 96 -1.25 -9.65 20.62
CA LEU A 96 -0.50 -9.97 19.39
C LEU A 96 -0.22 -8.71 18.58
N PHE A 97 -1.16 -7.75 18.57
CA PHE A 97 -1.20 -6.57 17.72
C PHE A 97 -0.76 -5.27 18.42
N ASP A 98 -0.23 -5.36 19.61
CA ASP A 98 0.35 -4.22 20.33
C ASP A 98 1.87 -4.16 20.00
N ASP A 99 2.24 -3.32 19.03
CA ASP A 99 3.62 -3.20 18.54
C ASP A 99 3.97 -1.72 18.28
N GLU A 100 4.26 -0.99 19.37
CA GLU A 100 4.62 0.43 19.33
C GLU A 100 5.84 0.72 18.41
N GLU A 101 6.74 -0.25 18.23
CA GLU A 101 7.89 -0.12 17.36
C GLU A 101 7.45 -0.05 15.89
N PHE A 102 6.49 -0.89 15.49
CA PHE A 102 5.94 -0.87 14.13
C PHE A 102 5.21 0.44 13.85
N ASP A 103 4.37 0.90 14.78
CA ASP A 103 3.64 2.15 14.66
C ASP A 103 4.59 3.34 14.46
N ALA A 104 5.66 3.41 15.26
CA ALA A 104 6.67 4.45 15.16
C ALA A 104 7.47 4.38 13.85
N GLU A 105 7.83 3.18 13.38
CA GLU A 105 8.55 2.98 12.12
C GLU A 105 7.70 3.44 10.92
N ILE A 106 6.45 2.99 10.82
CA ILE A 106 5.55 3.36 9.73
C ILE A 106 5.25 4.85 9.74
N LEU A 107 4.96 5.43 10.90
CA LEU A 107 4.75 6.87 11.05
C LEU A 107 5.94 7.68 10.52
N ALA A 108 7.16 7.30 10.90
CA ALA A 108 8.37 8.00 10.46
C ALA A 108 8.52 7.99 8.92
N GLU A 109 8.24 6.85 8.28
CA GLU A 109 8.32 6.72 6.83
C GLU A 109 7.21 7.50 6.11
N LEU A 110 5.98 7.49 6.62
CA LEU A 110 4.88 8.26 6.03
C LEU A 110 5.07 9.77 6.20
N ILE A 111 5.63 10.23 7.33
CA ILE A 111 6.01 11.64 7.51
C ILE A 111 7.07 12.05 6.47
N LEU A 112 8.07 11.21 6.26
CA LEU A 112 9.11 11.49 5.27
C LEU A 112 8.54 11.54 3.87
N ALA A 113 7.72 10.55 3.48
CA ALA A 113 7.03 10.51 2.19
C ALA A 113 6.17 11.76 1.95
N SER A 114 5.44 12.19 2.96
CA SER A 114 4.58 13.38 2.88
C SER A 114 5.39 14.66 2.67
N LYS A 115 6.51 14.83 3.39
CA LYS A 115 7.39 16.00 3.21
C LYS A 115 8.03 16.02 1.82
N GLU A 116 8.50 14.88 1.33
CA GLU A 116 9.03 14.76 -0.02
C GLU A 116 7.97 15.06 -1.09
N GLY A 117 6.73 14.62 -0.88
CA GLY A 117 5.60 14.93 -1.77
C GLY A 117 5.32 16.43 -1.87
N VAL A 118 5.32 17.16 -0.75
CA VAL A 118 5.20 18.63 -0.73
C VAL A 118 6.38 19.27 -1.46
N ALA A 119 7.61 18.81 -1.22
CA ALA A 119 8.81 19.35 -1.87
C ALA A 119 8.78 19.15 -3.39
N LEU A 120 8.33 18.00 -3.86
CA LEU A 120 8.17 17.72 -5.29
C LEU A 120 7.14 18.63 -5.94
N PHE A 121 5.99 18.84 -5.29
CA PHE A 121 5.00 19.81 -5.77
C PHE A 121 5.61 21.21 -5.86
N GLY A 122 6.31 21.67 -4.82
CA GLY A 122 6.97 22.99 -4.81
C GLY A 122 8.00 23.17 -5.93
N GLN A 123 8.60 22.07 -6.42
CA GLN A 123 9.52 22.10 -7.57
C GLN A 123 8.78 22.13 -8.92
N SER A 124 7.56 21.59 -8.99
CA SER A 124 6.76 21.58 -10.22
C SER A 124 6.06 22.90 -10.52
N VAL A 125 5.89 23.76 -9.51
CA VAL A 125 5.23 25.07 -9.66
C VAL A 125 6.24 26.21 -9.66
N THR A 126 5.97 27.26 -10.45
CA THR A 126 6.85 28.44 -10.56
C THR A 126 6.55 29.52 -9.52
N ILE A 127 5.53 29.34 -8.71
CA ILE A 127 5.07 30.32 -7.72
C ILE A 127 5.80 30.05 -6.39
N GLY A 128 6.52 31.05 -5.91
CA GLY A 128 7.17 30.98 -4.60
C GLY A 128 6.15 31.05 -3.46
N MET A 129 6.15 30.04 -2.60
CA MET A 129 5.28 29.93 -1.43
C MET A 129 6.05 29.43 -0.22
N ASP A 130 5.63 29.84 0.98
CA ASP A 130 6.13 29.24 2.22
C ASP A 130 5.39 27.92 2.51
N TRP A 131 6.06 26.80 2.26
CA TRP A 131 5.50 25.46 2.44
C TRP A 131 5.49 24.97 3.91
N THR A 132 5.81 25.82 4.88
CA THR A 132 5.89 25.42 6.30
C THR A 132 4.55 24.92 6.82
N LEU A 133 3.45 25.62 6.52
CA LEU A 133 2.10 25.23 6.93
C LEU A 133 1.66 23.95 6.23
N THR A 134 1.90 23.84 4.93
CA THR A 134 1.57 22.64 4.14
C THR A 134 2.34 21.42 4.65
N ASN A 135 3.63 21.57 4.97
CA ASN A 135 4.41 20.50 5.60
C ASN A 135 3.83 20.07 6.95
N SER A 136 3.36 21.02 7.77
CA SER A 136 2.69 20.70 9.04
C SER A 136 1.42 19.89 8.82
N ARG A 137 0.56 20.31 7.88
CA ARG A 137 -0.68 19.60 7.51
C ARG A 137 -0.39 18.19 6.95
N ALA A 138 0.62 18.04 6.13
CA ALA A 138 1.04 16.75 5.59
C ALA A 138 1.53 15.80 6.69
N VAL A 139 2.25 16.32 7.69
CA VAL A 139 2.66 15.55 8.88
C VAL A 139 1.47 15.16 9.75
N ASP A 140 0.50 16.06 9.95
CA ASP A 140 -0.70 15.78 10.74
C ASP A 140 -1.57 14.72 10.03
N TRP A 141 -1.69 14.81 8.73
CA TRP A 141 -2.32 13.77 7.92
C TRP A 141 -1.61 12.42 8.10
N ALA A 142 -0.28 12.37 7.98
CA ALA A 142 0.48 11.14 8.14
C ALA A 142 0.27 10.50 9.52
N ARG A 143 0.20 11.30 10.58
CA ARG A 143 -0.08 10.81 11.95
C ARG A 143 -1.46 10.19 12.06
N GLN A 144 -2.50 10.89 11.58
CA GLN A 144 -3.86 10.39 11.61
C GLN A 144 -3.99 9.12 10.76
N TYR A 145 -3.44 9.15 9.56
CA TYR A 145 -3.52 8.04 8.63
C TYR A 145 -2.76 6.80 9.13
N THR A 146 -1.59 6.95 9.76
CA THR A 146 -0.84 5.81 10.32
C THR A 146 -1.67 5.03 11.32
N TYR A 147 -2.39 5.71 12.20
CA TYR A 147 -3.25 5.04 13.17
C TYR A 147 -4.32 4.18 12.50
N ASP A 148 -4.99 4.71 11.48
CA ASP A 148 -6.03 3.98 10.75
C ASP A 148 -5.44 2.82 9.95
N LEU A 149 -4.30 3.03 9.28
CA LEU A 149 -3.59 2.02 8.49
C LEU A 149 -3.17 0.81 9.35
N VAL A 150 -2.52 1.05 10.48
CA VAL A 150 -2.08 -0.03 11.38
C VAL A 150 -3.27 -0.83 11.87
N LYS A 151 -4.33 -0.14 12.28
CA LYS A 151 -5.57 -0.76 12.71
C LYS A 151 -6.22 -1.64 11.63
N GLU A 152 -6.19 -1.21 10.36
CA GLU A 152 -6.71 -1.99 9.23
C GLU A 152 -5.85 -3.21 8.93
N ILE A 153 -4.51 -3.07 8.98
CA ILE A 153 -3.57 -4.19 8.84
C ILE A 153 -3.84 -5.24 9.90
N ASP A 154 -4.02 -4.82 11.15
CA ASP A 154 -4.26 -5.70 12.28
C ASP A 154 -5.64 -6.37 12.20
N ALA A 155 -6.68 -5.63 11.83
CA ALA A 155 -8.03 -6.18 11.67
C ALA A 155 -8.07 -7.29 10.60
N THR A 156 -7.48 -7.03 9.42
CA THR A 156 -7.38 -8.02 8.33
C THR A 156 -6.56 -9.22 8.76
N THR A 157 -5.46 -9.00 9.48
CA THR A 157 -4.59 -10.07 9.99
C THR A 157 -5.34 -10.92 11.01
N ARG A 158 -6.05 -10.29 11.95
CA ARG A 158 -6.85 -10.96 12.98
C ARG A 158 -7.91 -11.88 12.37
N GLU A 159 -8.61 -11.44 11.34
CA GLU A 159 -9.64 -12.24 10.66
C GLU A 159 -9.03 -13.50 10.03
N VAL A 160 -7.93 -13.37 9.30
CA VAL A 160 -7.24 -14.52 8.70
C VAL A 160 -6.69 -15.48 9.75
N LEU A 161 -6.12 -14.95 10.85
CA LEU A 161 -5.62 -15.75 11.97
C LEU A 161 -6.73 -16.52 12.67
N GLN A 162 -7.89 -15.93 12.88
CA GLN A 162 -9.05 -16.63 13.45
C GLN A 162 -9.44 -17.84 12.60
N GLY A 163 -9.49 -17.67 11.28
CA GLY A 163 -9.76 -18.77 10.35
C GLY A 163 -8.67 -19.85 10.38
N ALA A 164 -7.41 -19.47 10.38
CA ALA A 164 -6.27 -20.39 10.44
C ALA A 164 -6.25 -21.22 11.72
N ILE A 165 -6.51 -20.58 12.87
CA ILE A 165 -6.56 -21.24 14.18
C ILE A 165 -7.76 -22.18 14.28
N SER A 166 -8.93 -21.79 13.76
CA SER A 166 -10.10 -22.67 13.66
C SER A 166 -9.80 -23.90 12.82
N THR A 167 -9.23 -23.72 11.66
CA THR A 167 -8.81 -24.82 10.76
C THR A 167 -7.83 -25.76 11.46
N PHE A 168 -6.85 -25.22 12.20
CA PHE A 168 -5.90 -26.01 12.99
C PHE A 168 -6.60 -26.84 14.07
N ALA A 169 -7.55 -26.25 14.80
CA ALA A 169 -8.30 -26.95 15.84
C ALA A 169 -9.18 -28.07 15.29
N GLU A 170 -9.80 -27.85 14.12
CA GLU A 170 -10.76 -28.74 13.50
C GLU A 170 -10.11 -29.86 12.65
N THR A 171 -8.84 -29.70 12.24
CA THR A 171 -8.15 -30.65 11.33
C THR A 171 -7.24 -31.60 12.11
N PRO A 172 -7.65 -32.87 12.35
CA PRO A 172 -6.79 -33.84 13.01
C PRO A 172 -5.54 -34.11 12.19
N GLY A 173 -4.38 -34.00 12.82
CA GLY A 173 -3.11 -34.29 12.14
C GLY A 173 -2.39 -33.02 11.62
N MET A 174 -3.03 -31.86 11.51
CA MET A 174 -2.39 -30.60 11.11
C MET A 174 -1.28 -30.21 12.08
N THR A 175 -0.15 -29.80 11.57
CA THR A 175 1.02 -29.36 12.35
C THR A 175 1.05 -27.85 12.47
N LEU A 176 1.77 -27.31 13.47
CA LEU A 176 2.01 -25.86 13.60
C LEU A 176 2.71 -25.31 12.35
N ARG A 177 3.56 -26.10 11.70
CA ARG A 177 4.23 -25.70 10.47
C ARG A 177 3.25 -25.50 9.31
N GLU A 178 2.19 -26.31 9.26
CA GLU A 178 1.13 -26.13 8.25
C GLU A 178 0.28 -24.90 8.56
N VAL A 179 0.08 -24.55 9.85
CA VAL A 179 -0.56 -23.26 10.24
C VAL A 179 0.25 -22.08 9.72
N VAL A 180 1.57 -22.09 9.89
CA VAL A 180 2.45 -21.01 9.41
C VAL A 180 2.27 -20.74 7.92
N ASN A 181 2.06 -21.79 7.11
CA ASN A 181 1.92 -21.63 5.66
C ASN A 181 0.60 -20.97 5.20
N ILE A 182 -0.37 -20.85 6.10
CA ILE A 182 -1.66 -20.19 5.82
C ILE A 182 -1.77 -18.83 6.51
N LEU A 183 -0.71 -18.38 7.19
CA LEU A 183 -0.69 -17.07 7.84
C LEU A 183 -0.47 -15.95 6.82
N PRO A 184 -1.07 -14.77 7.03
CA PRO A 184 -0.97 -13.65 6.10
C PRO A 184 0.33 -12.83 6.31
N TYR A 185 1.43 -13.49 6.64
CA TYR A 185 2.73 -12.88 6.96
C TYR A 185 3.75 -13.13 5.83
N ASP A 186 3.32 -12.90 4.59
CA ASP A 186 4.16 -13.11 3.43
C ASP A 186 4.76 -11.80 2.89
N ASP A 187 5.86 -11.95 2.15
CA ASP A 187 6.58 -10.84 1.53
C ASP A 187 5.72 -10.11 0.47
N SER A 188 4.82 -10.81 -0.19
CA SER A 188 3.92 -10.24 -1.20
C SER A 188 2.97 -9.23 -0.56
N ARG A 189 2.38 -9.57 0.59
CA ARG A 189 1.52 -8.65 1.34
C ARG A 189 2.29 -7.45 1.86
N ALA A 190 3.49 -7.65 2.42
CA ALA A 190 4.35 -6.55 2.86
C ALA A 190 4.71 -5.60 1.72
N LEU A 191 4.98 -6.15 0.54
CA LEU A 191 5.28 -5.37 -0.66
C LEU A 191 4.06 -4.56 -1.14
N ARG A 192 2.87 -5.17 -1.18
CA ARG A 192 1.63 -4.46 -1.54
C ARG A 192 1.35 -3.28 -0.61
N ILE A 193 1.51 -3.46 0.69
CA ILE A 193 1.39 -2.39 1.68
C ILE A 193 2.40 -1.28 1.35
N ALA A 194 3.67 -1.61 1.17
CA ALA A 194 4.71 -0.63 0.91
C ALA A 194 4.45 0.21 -0.36
N ILE A 195 4.09 -0.43 -1.46
CA ILE A 195 3.76 0.25 -2.73
C ILE A 195 2.55 1.16 -2.56
N THR A 196 1.48 0.65 -1.97
CA THR A 196 0.23 1.39 -1.79
C THR A 196 0.44 2.63 -0.93
N GLU A 197 1.13 2.47 0.21
CA GLU A 197 1.27 3.54 1.19
C GLU A 197 2.29 4.59 0.76
N THR A 198 3.34 4.20 0.05
CA THR A 198 4.24 5.17 -0.58
C THR A 198 3.48 6.01 -1.62
N THR A 199 2.73 5.37 -2.51
CA THR A 199 1.92 6.07 -3.53
C THR A 199 0.93 7.03 -2.87
N ARG A 200 0.21 6.59 -1.85
CA ARG A 200 -0.78 7.40 -1.11
C ARG A 200 -0.15 8.63 -0.47
N ALA A 201 0.94 8.45 0.28
CA ALA A 201 1.57 9.54 1.01
C ALA A 201 2.07 10.65 0.08
N PHE A 202 2.70 10.31 -1.04
CA PHE A 202 3.16 11.28 -2.02
C PHE A 202 2.01 11.98 -2.73
N ALA A 203 0.98 11.24 -3.16
CA ALA A 203 -0.15 11.83 -3.88
C ALA A 203 -0.99 12.73 -2.96
N GLN A 204 -1.22 12.32 -1.72
CA GLN A 204 -1.94 13.11 -0.74
C GLN A 204 -1.18 14.40 -0.40
N ALA A 205 0.13 14.34 -0.25
CA ALA A 205 0.94 15.53 0.00
C ALA A 205 0.92 16.50 -1.18
N ASN A 206 0.97 15.99 -2.40
CA ASN A 206 0.85 16.80 -3.63
C ASN A 206 -0.54 17.46 -3.71
N LEU A 207 -1.61 16.73 -3.40
CA LEU A 207 -2.97 17.25 -3.34
C LEU A 207 -3.11 18.39 -2.32
N LEU A 208 -2.62 18.19 -1.08
CA LEU A 208 -2.65 19.21 -0.03
C LEU A 208 -1.86 20.47 -0.44
N ALA A 209 -0.70 20.30 -1.08
CA ALA A 209 0.11 21.41 -1.56
C ALA A 209 -0.61 22.21 -2.64
N GLY A 210 -1.27 21.55 -3.58
CA GLY A 210 -2.05 22.21 -4.62
C GLY A 210 -3.26 22.99 -4.07
N GLN A 211 -3.95 22.41 -3.10
CA GLN A 211 -5.08 23.06 -2.42
C GLN A 211 -4.64 24.28 -1.61
N ASP A 212 -3.51 24.20 -0.91
CA ASP A 212 -2.96 25.33 -0.15
C ASP A 212 -2.49 26.43 -1.11
N LEU A 213 -1.85 26.08 -2.22
CA LEU A 213 -1.46 27.05 -3.24
C LEU A 213 -2.68 27.80 -3.80
N LYS A 214 -3.74 27.09 -4.19
CA LYS A 214 -4.97 27.70 -4.69
C LYS A 214 -5.65 28.58 -3.66
N LYS A 215 -5.60 28.20 -2.39
CA LYS A 215 -6.15 29.01 -1.28
C LYS A 215 -5.37 30.30 -1.06
N GLU A 216 -4.04 30.26 -1.16
CA GLU A 216 -3.18 31.43 -1.00
C GLU A 216 -3.23 32.35 -2.23
N TRP A 217 -3.35 31.74 -3.42
CA TRP A 217 -3.41 32.41 -4.71
C TRP A 217 -4.67 32.05 -5.48
N PRO A 218 -5.85 32.66 -5.17
CA PRO A 218 -7.12 32.31 -5.81
C PRO A 218 -7.17 32.52 -7.33
N ASP A 219 -6.32 33.40 -7.87
CA ASP A 219 -6.19 33.68 -9.30
C ASP A 219 -5.30 32.67 -10.03
N VAL A 220 -4.74 31.71 -9.31
CA VAL A 220 -3.97 30.61 -9.88
C VAL A 220 -4.87 29.41 -10.08
N ARG A 221 -4.92 28.92 -11.31
CA ARG A 221 -5.54 27.66 -11.63
C ARG A 221 -4.54 26.53 -11.36
N VAL A 222 -4.94 25.55 -10.57
CA VAL A 222 -4.12 24.36 -10.29
C VAL A 222 -4.83 23.15 -10.87
N ILE A 223 -4.20 22.50 -11.85
CA ILE A 223 -4.71 21.31 -12.52
C ILE A 223 -3.89 20.13 -12.06
N LYS A 224 -4.56 19.05 -11.65
CA LYS A 224 -3.93 17.77 -11.34
C LYS A 224 -4.19 16.77 -12.45
N THR A 225 -3.16 15.98 -12.79
CA THR A 225 -3.20 14.96 -13.84
C THR A 225 -2.86 13.61 -13.25
N TRP A 226 -3.68 12.59 -13.57
CA TRP A 226 -3.41 11.21 -13.19
C TRP A 226 -2.50 10.53 -14.21
N PHE A 227 -1.45 9.86 -13.75
CA PHE A 227 -0.56 9.07 -14.58
C PHE A 227 -0.48 7.63 -14.10
N THR A 228 -0.56 6.69 -15.01
CA THR A 228 -0.26 5.27 -14.73
C THR A 228 1.24 5.01 -14.86
N ASN A 229 1.71 3.90 -14.30
CA ASN A 229 3.12 3.50 -14.40
C ASN A 229 3.56 3.09 -15.83
N ASN A 230 2.65 3.07 -16.79
CA ASN A 230 2.88 2.81 -18.21
C ASN A 230 3.66 1.50 -18.47
N ASP A 231 3.31 0.45 -17.76
CA ASP A 231 3.82 -0.91 -17.92
C ASP A 231 2.67 -1.94 -18.00
N GLU A 232 3.01 -3.20 -18.16
CA GLU A 232 2.06 -4.32 -18.30
C GLU A 232 1.26 -4.61 -17.02
N LEU A 233 1.59 -3.94 -15.90
CA LEU A 233 0.94 -4.13 -14.61
C LEU A 233 -0.10 -3.04 -14.30
N VAL A 234 -0.43 -2.19 -15.27
CA VAL A 234 -1.52 -1.22 -15.15
C VAL A 234 -2.85 -1.95 -15.26
N CYS A 235 -3.68 -1.81 -14.24
CA CYS A 235 -4.98 -2.48 -14.18
C CYS A 235 -6.08 -1.71 -14.93
N ASP A 236 -7.19 -2.39 -15.20
CA ASP A 236 -8.36 -1.83 -15.89
C ASP A 236 -9.01 -0.67 -15.12
N ILE A 237 -8.86 -0.61 -13.78
CA ILE A 237 -9.33 0.52 -12.98
C ILE A 237 -8.52 1.79 -13.26
N CYS A 238 -7.20 1.66 -13.36
CA CYS A 238 -6.31 2.82 -13.50
C CYS A 238 -6.09 3.25 -14.96
N LEU A 239 -6.18 2.32 -15.90
CA LEU A 239 -5.92 2.60 -17.31
C LEU A 239 -6.80 3.73 -17.88
N PRO A 240 -8.12 3.79 -17.63
CA PRO A 240 -8.98 4.86 -18.11
C PRO A 240 -8.70 6.25 -17.50
N LEU A 241 -8.01 6.28 -16.34
CA LEU A 241 -7.64 7.52 -15.67
C LEU A 241 -6.35 8.13 -16.22
N ASN A 242 -5.56 7.38 -16.98
CA ASN A 242 -4.26 7.84 -17.46
C ASN A 242 -4.37 9.10 -18.36
N GLY A 243 -3.71 10.16 -17.95
CA GLY A 243 -3.76 11.46 -18.62
C GLY A 243 -5.03 12.28 -18.34
N MET A 244 -5.89 11.83 -17.44
CA MET A 244 -7.06 12.61 -17.02
C MET A 244 -6.62 13.84 -16.23
N GLU A 245 -7.14 14.99 -16.62
CA GLU A 245 -6.89 16.28 -15.99
C GLU A 245 -8.16 16.80 -15.32
N VAL A 246 -8.03 17.25 -14.06
CA VAL A 246 -9.11 17.89 -13.32
C VAL A 246 -8.56 19.04 -12.50
N GLU A 247 -9.43 19.97 -12.08
CA GLU A 247 -9.10 21.00 -11.10
C GLU A 247 -8.64 20.34 -9.78
N ILE A 248 -7.79 21.01 -9.02
CA ILE A 248 -7.21 20.45 -7.80
C ILE A 248 -8.26 20.00 -6.78
N ASP A 249 -9.41 20.67 -6.74
CA ASP A 249 -10.51 20.36 -5.81
C ASP A 249 -11.53 19.36 -6.37
N ASP A 250 -11.48 19.07 -7.67
CA ASP A 250 -12.38 18.11 -8.32
C ASP A 250 -11.83 16.69 -8.16
N ARG A 251 -12.71 15.68 -8.34
CA ARG A 251 -12.33 14.27 -8.31
C ARG A 251 -12.04 13.74 -9.70
N PHE A 252 -11.11 12.82 -9.78
CA PHE A 252 -10.99 11.96 -10.95
C PHE A 252 -12.15 10.98 -10.94
N VAL A 253 -12.89 10.91 -12.06
CA VAL A 253 -14.04 10.00 -12.22
C VAL A 253 -13.67 8.96 -13.27
N ASN A 254 -13.65 7.69 -12.88
CA ASN A 254 -13.42 6.61 -13.83
C ASN A 254 -14.57 6.54 -14.82
N PRO A 255 -14.33 6.71 -16.14
CA PRO A 255 -15.41 6.74 -17.14
C PRO A 255 -16.11 5.39 -17.32
N ASP A 256 -15.49 4.28 -16.94
CA ASP A 256 -16.01 2.93 -17.14
C ASP A 256 -16.83 2.45 -15.94
N THR A 257 -16.43 2.83 -14.71
CA THR A 257 -17.07 2.35 -13.47
C THR A 257 -17.84 3.44 -12.73
N GLY A 258 -17.52 4.71 -12.95
CA GLY A 258 -18.06 5.83 -12.19
C GLY A 258 -17.41 6.03 -10.82
N ASP A 259 -16.38 5.25 -10.48
CA ASP A 259 -15.63 5.44 -9.23
C ASP A 259 -14.92 6.78 -9.20
N GLU A 260 -14.89 7.40 -8.03
CA GLU A 260 -14.32 8.73 -7.82
C GLU A 260 -13.09 8.64 -6.91
N PHE A 261 -12.03 9.36 -7.29
CA PHE A 261 -10.76 9.41 -6.57
C PHE A 261 -10.26 10.85 -6.40
N ASP A 262 -9.85 11.20 -5.20
CA ASP A 262 -9.21 12.52 -4.98
C ASP A 262 -7.78 12.54 -5.55
N CYS A 263 -7.06 11.43 -5.42
CA CYS A 263 -5.70 11.21 -5.92
C CYS A 263 -5.37 9.70 -5.92
N PRO A 264 -4.25 9.25 -6.53
CA PRO A 264 -3.74 7.88 -6.34
C PRO A 264 -3.45 7.56 -4.87
N PRO A 265 -3.53 6.27 -4.46
CA PRO A 265 -3.81 5.09 -5.26
C PRO A 265 -5.31 4.86 -5.48
N GLY A 266 -5.70 4.30 -6.63
CA GLY A 266 -7.08 3.88 -6.89
C GLY A 266 -7.44 2.54 -6.25
N HIS A 267 -6.44 1.72 -5.90
CA HIS A 267 -6.59 0.38 -5.30
C HIS A 267 -5.31 -0.06 -4.59
N VAL A 268 -5.36 -1.19 -3.89
CA VAL A 268 -4.16 -1.83 -3.30
C VAL A 268 -3.15 -2.19 -4.39
N ASN A 269 -1.85 -1.98 -4.13
CA ASN A 269 -0.76 -2.21 -5.07
C ASN A 269 -0.73 -1.27 -6.29
N CYS A 270 -1.43 -0.14 -6.22
CA CYS A 270 -1.43 0.86 -7.28
C CYS A 270 -0.11 1.64 -7.32
N ARG A 271 0.52 1.74 -8.50
CA ARG A 271 1.75 2.48 -8.75
C ARG A 271 1.52 3.73 -9.59
N CYS A 272 0.28 4.17 -9.71
CA CYS A 272 -0.05 5.44 -10.37
C CYS A 272 0.51 6.62 -9.58
N TRP A 273 0.69 7.71 -10.24
CA TRP A 273 1.15 8.95 -9.63
C TRP A 273 0.35 10.14 -10.15
N MET A 274 0.45 11.25 -9.47
CA MET A 274 -0.21 12.49 -9.82
C MET A 274 0.85 13.57 -9.96
N ASP A 275 0.70 14.42 -10.96
CA ASP A 275 1.45 15.65 -11.09
C ASP A 275 0.49 16.82 -11.23
N SER A 276 0.96 18.01 -10.90
CA SER A 276 0.14 19.22 -10.94
C SER A 276 0.82 20.32 -11.74
N THR A 277 0.03 21.04 -12.50
CA THR A 277 0.46 22.22 -13.25
C THR A 277 -0.32 23.45 -12.79
N THR A 278 0.27 24.64 -12.97
CA THR A 278 -0.34 25.90 -12.58
C THR A 278 -0.41 26.86 -13.75
N ASP A 279 -1.58 27.48 -13.93
CA ASP A 279 -1.80 28.58 -14.87
C ASP A 279 -2.28 29.82 -14.12
N ILE A 280 -1.74 30.99 -14.47
CA ILE A 280 -2.25 32.26 -13.96
C ILE A 280 -3.46 32.63 -14.81
N LEU A 281 -4.63 32.73 -14.17
CA LEU A 281 -5.82 33.22 -14.86
C LEU A 281 -5.56 34.68 -15.24
N ALA A 282 -5.35 34.94 -16.54
CA ALA A 282 -5.29 36.30 -17.02
C ALA A 282 -6.62 36.98 -16.68
N ASN A 283 -6.60 38.03 -15.90
CA ASN A 283 -7.79 38.83 -15.61
C ASN A 283 -8.42 39.27 -16.93
N ALA A 284 -9.59 38.65 -17.27
CA ALA A 284 -10.38 38.98 -18.43
C ALA A 284 -11.11 40.30 -18.26
#